data_049ce8f4d67a1a631baf3ad68fdeb64d
#
_entry.id   049ce8f4d67a1a631baf3ad68fdeb64d
#
_cell.length_a   1.000
_cell.length_b   1.000
_cell.length_c   1.000
_cell.angle_alpha   90.00
_cell.angle_beta   90.00
_cell.angle_gamma   90.00
#
_symmetry.space_group_name_H-M   'P 1'
#
loop_
_entity.id
_entity.type
_entity.pdbx_description
1 polymer ?
#
loop_
_entity_poly.entity_id
_entity_poly.type
_entity_poly.pdbx_seq_one_letter_code
_entity_poly.pdbx_strand_id
1 'polypeptide(L)'
;DFLIIDEAAFVKDNVWDEVLKPTILVRGKKCLFLSTPKNKGNYLYKLDILGQDPDKKEYLSIHGSSFDNPFINPEDLYEAKKTMPEDIYRAEVLGEWVEGGGSVFKNIDNYCVLPEWRPYQYGKRYYAGIDVGRQLDFSVLTILDDEGNVVFIYRDNNKPWDTILNNMIQYLNQYKPTAMMEVNGIGDPLYDQIQQKYKDIHPFLTTNQSKQQIIEDLIYQLNTGDLRLPTEDLFRPLYNELQTFSYSYSPTTRKVQYKAIGGAHDDTIMSLAIGLHSLREKKTKGAYYIY
;
A
#
# COMPACT_ATOMS: atom_id res chain seq x y z
N ASP A 1 20.88 30.80 -24.02
CA ASP A 1 20.08 29.57 -24.05
C ASP A 1 19.49 29.32 -22.64
N PHE A 2 18.34 28.66 -22.59
CA PHE A 2 17.58 28.38 -21.38
C PHE A 2 17.29 26.86 -21.37
N LEU A 3 17.52 26.19 -20.23
CA LEU A 3 17.20 24.77 -20.06
C LEU A 3 16.02 24.64 -19.10
N ILE A 4 15.01 23.87 -19.52
CA ILE A 4 13.89 23.50 -18.65
C ILE A 4 13.95 21.98 -18.45
N ILE A 5 13.90 21.55 -17.19
CA ILE A 5 13.85 20.14 -16.82
C ILE A 5 12.57 19.93 -16.05
N ASP A 6 11.58 19.34 -16.71
CA ASP A 6 10.33 18.93 -16.10
C ASP A 6 10.52 17.57 -15.43
N GLU A 7 9.82 17.33 -14.33
CA GLU A 7 9.96 16.14 -13.49
C GLU A 7 11.42 15.90 -13.04
N ALA A 8 12.10 16.99 -12.68
CA ALA A 8 13.54 17.01 -12.43
C ALA A 8 13.98 16.03 -11.33
N ALA A 9 13.15 15.72 -10.32
CA ALA A 9 13.46 14.77 -9.28
C ALA A 9 13.60 13.31 -9.78
N PHE A 10 13.20 13.00 -11.03
CA PHE A 10 13.38 11.69 -11.67
C PHE A 10 14.64 11.59 -12.53
N VAL A 11 15.31 12.71 -12.77
CA VAL A 11 16.61 12.71 -13.44
C VAL A 11 17.66 12.18 -12.46
N LYS A 12 18.49 11.23 -12.89
CA LYS A 12 19.56 10.67 -12.07
C LYS A 12 20.62 11.75 -11.76
N ASP A 13 21.17 11.71 -10.56
CA ASP A 13 22.19 12.68 -10.08
C ASP A 13 23.35 12.83 -11.06
N ASN A 14 23.88 11.73 -11.57
CA ASN A 14 24.99 11.73 -12.54
C ASN A 14 24.64 12.40 -13.87
N VAL A 15 23.38 12.32 -14.33
CA VAL A 15 22.95 12.98 -15.57
C VAL A 15 22.95 14.50 -15.39
N TRP A 16 22.55 14.99 -14.21
CA TRP A 16 22.65 16.41 -13.91
C TRP A 16 24.11 16.89 -13.88
N ASP A 17 24.95 16.27 -13.06
CA ASP A 17 26.31 16.74 -12.80
C ASP A 17 27.27 16.52 -13.99
N GLU A 18 27.12 15.40 -14.70
CA GLU A 18 28.07 14.98 -15.75
C GLU A 18 27.66 15.40 -17.17
N VAL A 19 26.34 15.56 -17.41
CA VAL A 19 25.83 15.80 -18.78
C VAL A 19 25.19 17.19 -18.91
N LEU A 20 24.17 17.49 -18.10
CA LEU A 20 23.36 18.68 -18.29
C LEU A 20 24.03 19.96 -17.81
N LYS A 21 24.65 19.93 -16.64
CA LYS A 21 25.35 21.07 -16.05
C LYS A 21 26.52 21.55 -16.91
N PRO A 22 27.42 20.68 -17.43
CA PRO A 22 28.46 21.10 -18.36
C PRO A 22 27.93 21.73 -19.65
N THR A 23 26.78 21.21 -20.16
CA THR A 23 26.16 21.77 -21.39
C THR A 23 25.70 23.22 -21.18
N ILE A 24 25.19 23.55 -20.01
CA ILE A 24 24.71 24.91 -19.66
C ILE A 24 25.90 25.85 -19.50
N LEU A 25 27.03 25.39 -18.96
CA LEU A 25 28.23 26.22 -18.75
C LEU A 25 28.77 26.84 -20.04
N VAL A 26 28.58 26.17 -21.17
CA VAL A 26 29.12 26.62 -22.47
C VAL A 26 28.24 27.65 -23.15
N ARG A 27 26.90 27.50 -23.12
CA ARG A 27 25.96 28.36 -23.87
C ARG A 27 24.73 28.80 -23.09
N GLY A 28 24.39 28.11 -22.02
CA GLY A 28 23.21 28.41 -21.20
C GLY A 28 23.53 29.40 -20.09
N LYS A 29 22.57 30.22 -19.73
CA LYS A 29 22.71 31.15 -18.61
C LYS A 29 21.70 30.91 -17.49
N LYS A 30 20.68 30.09 -17.75
CA LYS A 30 19.60 29.79 -16.79
C LYS A 30 19.09 28.38 -16.97
N CYS A 31 18.75 27.74 -15.85
CA CYS A 31 18.07 26.47 -15.80
C CYS A 31 16.84 26.57 -14.90
N LEU A 32 15.72 26.02 -15.34
CA LEU A 32 14.50 25.88 -14.56
C LEU A 32 14.25 24.40 -14.30
N PHE A 33 14.12 24.04 -13.04
CA PHE A 33 13.71 22.71 -12.60
C PHE A 33 12.27 22.77 -12.12
N LEU A 34 11.42 21.89 -12.64
CA LEU A 34 10.04 21.73 -12.22
C LEU A 34 9.88 20.28 -11.72
N SER A 35 9.38 20.08 -10.54
CA SER A 35 9.14 18.75 -10.01
C SER A 35 8.37 18.76 -8.71
N THR A 36 7.67 17.68 -8.43
CA THR A 36 7.27 17.30 -7.08
C THR A 36 8.51 16.90 -6.28
N PRO A 37 8.66 17.33 -5.02
CA PRO A 37 9.72 16.85 -4.14
C PRO A 37 9.66 15.33 -3.96
N LYS A 38 10.81 14.69 -3.81
CA LYS A 38 10.86 13.24 -3.53
C LYS A 38 11.52 13.03 -2.15
N ASN A 39 12.73 12.55 -2.11
CA ASN A 39 13.44 12.35 -0.85
C ASN A 39 14.64 13.29 -0.74
N LYS A 40 15.10 13.53 0.47
CA LYS A 40 16.23 14.41 0.77
C LYS A 40 17.57 13.90 0.24
N GLY A 41 17.68 12.65 -0.20
CA GLY A 41 18.85 12.13 -0.89
C GLY A 41 18.96 12.56 -2.35
N ASN A 42 17.91 13.14 -2.95
CA ASN A 42 17.89 13.57 -4.34
C ASN A 42 18.73 14.83 -4.55
N TYR A 43 19.41 14.93 -5.73
CA TYR A 43 20.22 16.11 -6.07
C TYR A 43 19.40 17.41 -6.09
N LEU A 44 18.13 17.33 -6.47
CA LEU A 44 17.24 18.48 -6.53
C LEU A 44 17.00 19.08 -5.13
N TYR A 45 17.02 18.27 -4.06
CA TYR A 45 16.97 18.76 -2.69
C TYR A 45 18.18 19.64 -2.35
N LYS A 46 19.38 19.28 -2.84
CA LYS A 46 20.58 20.08 -2.64
C LYS A 46 20.47 21.43 -3.36
N LEU A 47 19.89 21.46 -4.56
CA LEU A 47 19.62 22.69 -5.31
C LEU A 47 18.55 23.53 -4.63
N ASP A 48 17.54 22.90 -4.06
CA ASP A 48 16.50 23.56 -3.29
C ASP A 48 17.07 24.29 -2.06
N ILE A 49 17.90 23.63 -1.28
CA ILE A 49 18.59 24.25 -0.13
C ILE A 49 19.42 25.45 -0.57
N LEU A 50 20.14 25.36 -1.70
CA LEU A 50 20.89 26.49 -2.26
C LEU A 50 19.96 27.62 -2.68
N GLY A 51 18.78 27.32 -3.21
CA GLY A 51 17.78 28.30 -3.63
C GLY A 51 17.04 28.99 -2.49
N GLN A 52 17.08 28.42 -1.29
CA GLN A 52 16.56 29.01 -0.06
C GLN A 52 17.61 29.81 0.72
N ASP A 53 18.89 29.67 0.39
CA ASP A 53 19.99 30.39 1.03
C ASP A 53 20.06 31.83 0.49
N PRO A 54 19.83 32.86 1.32
CA PRO A 54 19.84 34.26 0.88
C PRO A 54 21.20 34.76 0.36
N ASP A 55 22.28 34.04 0.73
CA ASP A 55 23.64 34.38 0.29
C ASP A 55 23.98 33.80 -1.09
N LYS A 56 23.13 32.89 -1.63
CA LYS A 56 23.28 32.23 -2.92
C LYS A 56 22.36 32.82 -4.00
N LYS A 57 22.54 34.10 -4.31
CA LYS A 57 21.68 34.89 -5.22
C LYS A 57 21.54 34.32 -6.65
N GLU A 58 22.41 33.42 -7.06
CA GLU A 58 22.35 32.71 -8.34
C GLU A 58 21.34 31.54 -8.35
N TYR A 59 20.82 31.14 -7.18
CA TYR A 59 19.79 30.13 -7.01
C TYR A 59 18.51 30.77 -6.48
N LEU A 60 17.36 30.22 -6.89
CA LEU A 60 16.06 30.59 -6.38
C LEU A 60 15.20 29.32 -6.29
N SER A 61 14.63 29.07 -5.15
CA SER A 61 13.65 28.01 -4.94
C SER A 61 12.30 28.59 -4.59
N ILE A 62 11.25 28.04 -5.21
CA ILE A 62 9.84 28.43 -4.96
C ILE A 62 9.08 27.14 -4.66
N HIS A 63 8.39 27.11 -3.53
CA HIS A 63 7.54 26.02 -3.09
C HIS A 63 6.07 26.39 -3.19
N GLY A 64 5.22 25.42 -3.49
CA GLY A 64 3.79 25.53 -3.45
C GLY A 64 3.16 24.19 -3.10
N SER A 65 2.00 24.21 -2.50
CA SER A 65 1.18 23.02 -2.23
C SER A 65 0.04 22.94 -3.26
N SER A 66 -0.59 21.77 -3.36
CA SER A 66 -1.80 21.61 -4.16
C SER A 66 -2.96 22.46 -3.64
N PHE A 67 -2.92 22.89 -2.37
CA PHE A 67 -3.90 23.80 -1.78
C PHE A 67 -3.78 25.23 -2.31
N ASP A 68 -2.63 25.61 -2.87
CA ASP A 68 -2.43 26.92 -3.49
C ASP A 68 -3.03 26.98 -4.90
N ASN A 69 -3.47 25.87 -5.45
CA ASN A 69 -4.09 25.79 -6.77
C ASN A 69 -5.62 26.06 -6.67
N PRO A 70 -6.13 27.21 -7.16
CA PRO A 70 -7.54 27.55 -7.04
C PRO A 70 -8.49 26.67 -7.88
N PHE A 71 -7.95 25.81 -8.74
CA PHE A 71 -8.75 24.91 -9.58
C PHE A 71 -8.93 23.52 -8.97
N ILE A 72 -8.28 23.21 -7.84
CA ILE A 72 -8.43 21.95 -7.14
C ILE A 72 -9.42 22.13 -5.98
N ASN A 73 -10.40 21.23 -5.88
CA ASN A 73 -11.29 21.21 -4.73
C ASN A 73 -10.52 20.75 -3.48
N PRO A 74 -10.46 21.54 -2.40
CA PRO A 74 -9.76 21.15 -1.18
C PRO A 74 -10.26 19.85 -0.55
N GLU A 75 -11.55 19.51 -0.73
CA GLU A 75 -12.12 18.25 -0.22
C GLU A 75 -11.44 17.03 -0.85
N ASP A 76 -11.11 17.09 -2.15
CA ASP A 76 -10.42 15.99 -2.84
C ASP A 76 -9.00 15.78 -2.28
N LEU A 77 -8.35 16.87 -1.84
CA LEU A 77 -7.04 16.80 -1.20
C LEU A 77 -7.12 16.19 0.22
N TYR A 78 -8.18 16.49 0.96
CA TYR A 78 -8.42 15.85 2.27
C TYR A 78 -8.79 14.36 2.14
N GLU A 79 -9.53 13.98 1.09
CA GLU A 79 -9.80 12.57 0.82
C GLU A 79 -8.52 11.84 0.40
N ALA A 80 -7.66 12.46 -0.42
CA ALA A 80 -6.36 11.89 -0.77
C ALA A 80 -5.50 11.57 0.46
N LYS A 81 -5.57 12.40 1.53
CA LYS A 81 -4.86 12.14 2.78
C LYS A 81 -5.28 10.83 3.46
N LYS A 82 -6.52 10.38 3.28
CA LYS A 82 -7.03 9.14 3.88
C LYS A 82 -6.56 7.88 3.15
N THR A 83 -6.28 8.01 1.85
CA THR A 83 -5.92 6.88 0.97
C THR A 83 -4.43 6.77 0.70
N MET A 84 -3.69 7.87 0.84
CA MET A 84 -2.25 7.91 0.56
C MET A 84 -1.42 7.67 1.83
N PRO A 85 -0.26 6.97 1.74
CA PRO A 85 0.75 7.03 2.79
C PRO A 85 1.15 8.47 3.07
N GLU A 86 1.38 8.80 4.35
CA GLU A 86 1.64 10.18 4.78
C GLU A 86 2.79 10.86 4.04
N ASP A 87 3.90 10.13 3.79
CA ASP A 87 5.04 10.71 3.09
C ASP A 87 4.75 10.97 1.61
N ILE A 88 3.91 10.12 0.97
CA ILE A 88 3.44 10.39 -0.40
C ILE A 88 2.54 11.62 -0.40
N TYR A 89 1.60 11.71 0.53
CA TYR A 89 0.73 12.87 0.65
C TYR A 89 1.53 14.16 0.88
N ARG A 90 2.53 14.13 1.77
CA ARG A 90 3.41 15.26 2.04
C ARG A 90 4.19 15.68 0.78
N ALA A 91 4.72 14.72 0.05
CA ALA A 91 5.47 15.02 -1.18
C ALA A 91 4.56 15.50 -2.32
N GLU A 92 3.49 14.76 -2.66
CA GLU A 92 2.68 15.00 -3.85
C GLU A 92 1.63 16.10 -3.65
N VAL A 93 1.11 16.29 -2.43
CA VAL A 93 0.04 17.27 -2.15
C VAL A 93 0.59 18.50 -1.46
N LEU A 94 1.46 18.35 -0.46
CA LEU A 94 2.00 19.48 0.28
C LEU A 94 3.30 20.06 -0.31
N GLY A 95 3.93 19.38 -1.28
CA GLY A 95 5.19 19.82 -1.87
C GLY A 95 6.38 19.76 -0.90
N GLU A 96 6.35 18.84 0.08
CA GLU A 96 7.38 18.73 1.12
C GLU A 96 8.41 17.66 0.79
N TRP A 97 9.66 17.91 1.17
CA TRP A 97 10.72 16.90 1.12
C TRP A 97 10.57 15.89 2.25
N VAL A 98 10.65 14.60 1.91
CA VAL A 98 10.54 13.49 2.86
C VAL A 98 11.86 12.75 2.99
N GLU A 99 12.04 11.96 4.08
CA GLU A 99 13.32 11.27 4.32
C GLU A 99 13.61 10.12 3.33
N GLY A 100 12.61 9.64 2.60
CA GLY A 100 12.75 8.62 1.57
C GLY A 100 12.52 7.21 2.11
N GLY A 101 11.68 6.44 1.40
CA GLY A 101 11.33 5.07 1.75
C GLY A 101 10.50 4.99 3.03
N GLY A 102 9.27 5.54 3.02
CA GLY A 102 8.42 5.58 4.19
C GLY A 102 7.68 4.27 4.44
N SER A 103 7.46 3.93 5.72
CA SER A 103 6.49 2.93 6.11
C SER A 103 5.11 3.31 5.59
N VAL A 104 4.40 2.36 5.01
CA VAL A 104 3.01 2.53 4.53
C VAL A 104 2.07 2.72 5.71
N PHE A 105 2.29 1.99 6.80
CA PHE A 105 1.45 2.00 7.99
C PHE A 105 2.17 2.69 9.14
N LYS A 106 1.54 3.73 9.71
CA LYS A 106 2.05 4.49 10.86
C LYS A 106 1.07 4.37 12.03
N ASN A 107 1.56 4.59 13.23
CA ASN A 107 0.74 4.54 14.45
C ASN A 107 -0.04 3.21 14.56
N ILE A 108 0.65 2.10 14.33
CA ILE A 108 0.09 0.75 14.21
C ILE A 108 -0.76 0.39 15.45
N ASP A 109 -0.39 0.85 16.62
CA ASP A 109 -1.10 0.61 17.86
C ASP A 109 -2.54 1.17 17.88
N ASN A 110 -2.84 2.18 17.05
CA ASN A 110 -4.16 2.78 16.99
C ASN A 110 -5.22 1.83 16.39
N TYR A 111 -4.83 0.86 15.59
CA TYR A 111 -5.72 -0.10 14.96
C TYR A 111 -5.41 -1.57 15.28
N CYS A 112 -4.27 -1.86 15.91
CA CYS A 112 -3.93 -3.19 16.46
C CYS A 112 -4.47 -3.31 17.90
N VAL A 113 -5.80 -3.43 18.03
CA VAL A 113 -6.54 -3.26 19.30
C VAL A 113 -7.31 -4.51 19.75
N LEU A 114 -7.32 -5.58 18.96
CA LEU A 114 -8.05 -6.81 19.31
C LEU A 114 -7.14 -7.74 20.14
N PRO A 115 -7.43 -7.97 21.43
CA PRO A 115 -6.56 -8.75 22.30
C PRO A 115 -6.78 -10.27 22.21
N GLU A 116 -7.85 -10.71 21.54
CA GLU A 116 -8.21 -12.13 21.44
C GLU A 116 -8.92 -12.46 20.12
N TRP A 117 -8.82 -13.72 19.68
CA TRP A 117 -9.58 -14.23 18.55
C TRP A 117 -11.06 -14.33 18.89
N ARG A 118 -11.91 -14.02 17.91
CA ARG A 118 -13.37 -14.05 18.09
C ARG A 118 -13.94 -15.34 17.47
N PRO A 119 -14.68 -16.15 18.23
CA PRO A 119 -15.32 -17.33 17.69
C PRO A 119 -16.45 -16.96 16.72
N TYR A 120 -16.84 -17.92 15.87
CA TYR A 120 -18.02 -17.79 15.02
C TYR A 120 -19.26 -17.43 15.85
N GLN A 121 -20.00 -16.43 15.37
CA GLN A 121 -21.27 -15.99 15.95
C GLN A 121 -22.40 -16.16 14.93
N TYR A 122 -23.46 -16.85 15.32
CA TYR A 122 -24.64 -17.02 14.47
C TYR A 122 -25.27 -15.66 14.12
N GLY A 123 -25.62 -15.46 12.84
CA GLY A 123 -26.24 -14.21 12.37
C GLY A 123 -25.24 -13.14 11.91
N LYS A 124 -23.93 -13.26 12.23
CA LYS A 124 -22.88 -12.41 11.64
C LYS A 124 -22.45 -12.93 10.28
N ARG A 125 -22.07 -12.01 9.41
CA ARG A 125 -21.44 -12.32 8.11
C ARG A 125 -19.94 -12.22 8.24
N TYR A 126 -19.24 -13.09 7.53
CA TYR A 126 -17.80 -13.14 7.52
C TYR A 126 -17.26 -13.04 6.09
N TYR A 127 -16.05 -12.53 5.97
CA TYR A 127 -15.33 -12.34 4.72
C TYR A 127 -13.89 -12.82 4.91
N ALA A 128 -13.30 -13.37 3.87
CA ALA A 128 -11.95 -13.88 3.98
C ALA A 128 -11.11 -13.55 2.76
N GLY A 129 -9.81 -13.36 3.01
CA GLY A 129 -8.78 -13.31 2.00
C GLY A 129 -7.79 -14.46 2.18
N ILE A 130 -7.36 -15.02 1.07
CA ILE A 130 -6.37 -16.09 1.04
C ILE A 130 -5.24 -15.67 0.12
N ASP A 131 -4.04 -15.67 0.67
CA ASP A 131 -2.78 -15.53 -0.06
C ASP A 131 -1.98 -16.82 0.11
N VAL A 132 -1.54 -17.41 -1.01
CA VAL A 132 -0.86 -18.70 -1.01
C VAL A 132 0.60 -18.51 -1.42
N GLY A 133 1.48 -18.63 -0.45
CA GLY A 133 2.92 -18.46 -0.62
C GLY A 133 3.58 -19.58 -1.44
N ARG A 134 4.70 -19.27 -2.08
CA ARG A 134 5.58 -20.24 -2.75
C ARG A 134 6.71 -20.64 -1.81
N GLN A 135 7.06 -21.92 -1.80
CA GLN A 135 8.23 -22.52 -1.13
C GLN A 135 8.68 -21.93 0.22
N LEU A 136 9.05 -20.66 0.29
CA LEU A 136 9.52 -19.95 1.49
C LEU A 136 8.50 -18.95 2.04
N ASP A 137 7.52 -18.56 1.22
CA ASP A 137 6.48 -17.61 1.61
C ASP A 137 5.37 -18.33 2.40
N PHE A 138 4.64 -17.58 3.19
CA PHE A 138 3.57 -18.14 4.00
C PHE A 138 2.26 -18.22 3.22
N SER A 139 1.53 -19.31 3.47
CA SER A 139 0.12 -19.38 3.07
C SER A 139 -0.73 -18.84 4.20
N VAL A 140 -1.53 -17.83 3.91
CA VAL A 140 -2.29 -17.07 4.90
C VAL A 140 -3.77 -17.05 4.54
N LEU A 141 -4.61 -17.28 5.55
CA LEU A 141 -6.06 -17.06 5.51
C LEU A 141 -6.40 -16.04 6.60
N THR A 142 -6.93 -14.88 6.22
CA THR A 142 -7.44 -13.86 7.15
C THR A 142 -8.95 -13.81 7.07
N ILE A 143 -9.63 -13.85 8.22
CA ILE A 143 -11.10 -13.80 8.34
C ILE A 143 -11.51 -12.52 9.07
N LEU A 144 -12.45 -11.77 8.48
CA LEU A 144 -13.04 -10.55 9.02
C LEU A 144 -14.53 -10.74 9.25
N ASP A 145 -15.09 -10.04 10.25
CA ASP A 145 -16.53 -9.88 10.38
C ASP A 145 -17.05 -8.67 9.58
N ASP A 146 -18.37 -8.50 9.49
CA ASP A 146 -19.01 -7.41 8.75
C ASP A 146 -18.89 -6.03 9.43
N GLU A 147 -18.34 -5.98 10.64
CA GLU A 147 -17.99 -4.75 11.36
C GLU A 147 -16.52 -4.31 11.12
N GLY A 148 -15.76 -5.07 10.35
CA GLY A 148 -14.34 -4.78 10.07
C GLY A 148 -13.37 -5.23 11.17
N ASN A 149 -13.73 -6.22 11.98
CA ASN A 149 -12.78 -6.81 12.92
C ASN A 149 -12.13 -8.04 12.29
N VAL A 150 -10.81 -8.14 12.38
CA VAL A 150 -10.09 -9.39 12.06
C VAL A 150 -10.34 -10.40 13.18
N VAL A 151 -11.14 -11.40 12.89
CA VAL A 151 -11.60 -12.38 13.90
C VAL A 151 -10.69 -13.60 14.01
N PHE A 152 -9.95 -13.91 12.94
CA PHE A 152 -9.00 -15.03 12.93
C PHE A 152 -7.98 -14.91 11.79
N ILE A 153 -6.76 -15.38 12.03
CA ILE A 153 -5.70 -15.53 11.02
C ILE A 153 -5.09 -16.95 11.15
N TYR A 154 -5.01 -17.67 10.03
CA TYR A 154 -4.19 -18.86 9.89
C TYR A 154 -2.97 -18.53 9.01
N ARG A 155 -1.76 -18.95 9.41
CA ARG A 155 -0.51 -18.70 8.69
C ARG A 155 0.43 -19.90 8.85
N ASP A 156 0.90 -20.46 7.76
CA ASP A 156 1.80 -21.62 7.78
C ASP A 156 2.64 -21.70 6.48
N ASN A 157 3.87 -22.18 6.57
CA ASN A 157 4.74 -22.50 5.42
C ASN A 157 5.56 -23.78 5.60
N ASN A 158 5.38 -24.47 6.73
CA ASN A 158 6.22 -25.61 7.11
C ASN A 158 5.54 -26.96 6.89
N LYS A 159 4.26 -26.98 6.51
CA LYS A 159 3.49 -28.20 6.31
C LYS A 159 3.32 -28.53 4.83
N PRO A 160 3.05 -29.80 4.48
CA PRO A 160 2.64 -30.16 3.13
C PRO A 160 1.38 -29.38 2.69
N TRP A 161 1.29 -29.08 1.41
CA TRP A 161 0.17 -28.33 0.82
C TRP A 161 -1.20 -28.89 1.18
N ASP A 162 -1.38 -30.19 1.09
CA ASP A 162 -2.67 -30.84 1.46
C ASP A 162 -3.05 -30.55 2.92
N THR A 163 -2.08 -30.49 3.82
CA THR A 163 -2.32 -30.16 5.23
C THR A 163 -2.71 -28.70 5.39
N ILE A 164 -1.99 -27.79 4.72
CA ILE A 164 -2.29 -26.35 4.75
C ILE A 164 -3.71 -26.10 4.21
N LEU A 165 -4.04 -26.65 3.05
CA LEU A 165 -5.35 -26.50 2.43
C LEU A 165 -6.47 -27.09 3.28
N ASN A 166 -6.28 -28.26 3.86
CA ASN A 166 -7.28 -28.88 4.74
C ASN A 166 -7.52 -28.03 6.00
N ASN A 167 -6.46 -27.44 6.58
CA ASN A 167 -6.62 -26.51 7.71
C ASN A 167 -7.39 -25.25 7.30
N MET A 168 -7.06 -24.65 6.16
CA MET A 168 -7.82 -23.50 5.65
C MET A 168 -9.30 -23.84 5.43
N ILE A 169 -9.58 -24.99 4.78
CA ILE A 169 -10.96 -25.47 4.55
C ILE A 169 -11.70 -25.70 5.88
N GLN A 170 -11.04 -26.19 6.93
CA GLN A 170 -11.63 -26.32 8.25
C GLN A 170 -12.12 -24.95 8.78
N TYR A 171 -11.28 -23.91 8.72
CA TYR A 171 -11.66 -22.57 9.17
C TYR A 171 -12.70 -21.93 8.26
N LEU A 172 -12.63 -22.13 6.94
CA LEU A 172 -13.67 -21.68 6.01
C LEU A 172 -15.04 -22.32 6.36
N ASN A 173 -15.07 -23.61 6.65
CA ASN A 173 -16.31 -24.29 7.08
C ASN A 173 -16.82 -23.85 8.47
N GLN A 174 -15.89 -23.46 9.36
CA GLN A 174 -16.23 -22.95 10.70
C GLN A 174 -16.88 -21.57 10.65
N TYR A 175 -16.26 -20.60 9.94
CA TYR A 175 -16.74 -19.22 9.88
C TYR A 175 -17.69 -18.95 8.72
N LYS A 176 -17.70 -19.77 7.70
CA LYS A 176 -18.53 -19.65 6.48
C LYS A 176 -18.44 -18.29 5.80
N PRO A 177 -17.22 -17.76 5.58
CA PRO A 177 -17.04 -16.45 4.98
C PRO A 177 -17.34 -16.48 3.47
N THR A 178 -17.72 -15.34 2.89
CA THR A 178 -17.44 -15.13 1.46
C THR A 178 -15.95 -14.90 1.31
N ALA A 179 -15.26 -15.80 0.64
CA ALA A 179 -13.80 -15.79 0.53
C ALA A 179 -13.34 -15.29 -0.85
N MET A 180 -12.19 -14.63 -0.89
CA MET A 180 -11.42 -14.38 -2.11
C MET A 180 -10.02 -14.95 -1.95
N MET A 181 -9.47 -15.52 -3.01
CA MET A 181 -8.15 -16.14 -3.03
C MET A 181 -7.34 -15.63 -4.21
N GLU A 182 -6.07 -15.29 -3.97
CA GLU A 182 -5.14 -14.97 -5.04
C GLU A 182 -4.91 -16.18 -5.95
N VAL A 183 -5.07 -15.97 -7.28
CA VAL A 183 -4.99 -17.04 -8.29
C VAL A 183 -3.81 -16.87 -9.25
N ASN A 184 -2.79 -16.10 -8.88
CA ASN A 184 -1.61 -15.92 -9.72
C ASN A 184 -0.66 -17.13 -9.62
N GLY A 185 -0.36 -17.74 -10.76
CA GLY A 185 0.63 -18.80 -10.87
C GLY A 185 0.26 -20.06 -10.10
N ILE A 186 0.87 -20.33 -8.94
CA ILE A 186 0.60 -21.54 -8.14
C ILE A 186 -0.79 -21.51 -7.50
N GLY A 187 -1.41 -20.33 -7.37
CA GLY A 187 -2.74 -20.17 -6.79
C GLY A 187 -3.84 -20.86 -7.58
N ASP A 188 -3.74 -20.93 -8.91
CA ASP A 188 -4.79 -21.49 -9.77
C ASP A 188 -5.15 -22.96 -9.42
N PRO A 189 -4.21 -23.91 -9.39
CA PRO A 189 -4.53 -25.30 -9.05
C PRO A 189 -5.02 -25.47 -7.60
N LEU A 190 -4.53 -24.65 -6.67
CA LEU A 190 -4.91 -24.73 -5.26
C LEU A 190 -6.31 -24.12 -5.04
N TYR A 191 -6.66 -23.08 -5.81
CA TYR A 191 -7.99 -22.53 -5.84
C TYR A 191 -9.03 -23.56 -6.23
N ASP A 192 -8.79 -24.34 -7.30
CA ASP A 192 -9.69 -25.39 -7.76
C ASP A 192 -9.92 -26.47 -6.68
N GLN A 193 -8.87 -26.85 -5.95
CA GLN A 193 -8.95 -27.82 -4.84
C GLN A 193 -9.80 -27.29 -3.68
N ILE A 194 -9.63 -26.01 -3.30
CA ILE A 194 -10.47 -25.40 -2.25
C ILE A 194 -11.91 -25.27 -2.73
N GLN A 195 -12.13 -24.79 -3.97
CA GLN A 195 -13.45 -24.58 -4.55
C GLN A 195 -14.30 -25.86 -4.63
N GLN A 196 -13.67 -27.02 -4.79
CA GLN A 196 -14.37 -28.33 -4.74
C GLN A 196 -14.99 -28.59 -3.38
N LYS A 197 -14.35 -28.14 -2.29
CA LYS A 197 -14.74 -28.41 -0.90
C LYS A 197 -15.45 -27.23 -0.23
N TYR A 198 -15.19 -26.01 -0.72
CA TYR A 198 -15.81 -24.78 -0.22
C TYR A 198 -16.26 -23.90 -1.40
N LYS A 199 -17.58 -23.69 -1.54
CA LYS A 199 -18.16 -23.10 -2.77
C LYS A 199 -18.21 -21.56 -2.77
N ASP A 200 -18.32 -20.90 -1.60
CA ASP A 200 -18.38 -19.42 -1.52
C ASP A 200 -16.94 -18.82 -1.50
N ILE A 201 -16.15 -19.20 -2.52
CA ILE A 201 -14.81 -18.68 -2.78
C ILE A 201 -14.73 -18.14 -4.21
N HIS A 202 -14.07 -16.99 -4.37
CA HIS A 202 -13.94 -16.27 -5.64
C HIS A 202 -12.47 -16.01 -5.94
N PRO A 203 -12.05 -16.07 -7.23
CA PRO A 203 -10.67 -15.80 -7.59
C PRO A 203 -10.38 -14.30 -7.52
N PHE A 204 -9.19 -13.92 -7.08
CA PHE A 204 -8.64 -12.58 -7.11
C PHE A 204 -7.34 -12.57 -7.94
N LEU A 205 -7.33 -11.81 -9.03
CA LEU A 205 -6.15 -11.66 -9.87
C LEU A 205 -5.32 -10.46 -9.41
N THR A 206 -4.13 -10.73 -8.89
CA THR A 206 -3.20 -9.69 -8.46
C THR A 206 -2.40 -9.17 -9.66
N THR A 207 -2.60 -7.91 -9.97
CA THR A 207 -1.82 -7.09 -10.90
C THR A 207 -1.22 -5.92 -10.12
N ASN A 208 -0.30 -5.17 -10.71
CA ASN A 208 0.21 -3.95 -10.06
C ASN A 208 -0.92 -2.98 -9.71
N GLN A 209 -1.93 -2.87 -10.57
CA GLN A 209 -3.07 -1.98 -10.35
C GLN A 209 -4.01 -2.49 -9.26
N SER A 210 -4.39 -3.77 -9.27
CA SER A 210 -5.26 -4.34 -8.24
C SER A 210 -4.57 -4.39 -6.88
N LYS A 211 -3.26 -4.71 -6.83
CA LYS A 211 -2.47 -4.63 -5.59
C LYS A 211 -2.46 -3.21 -5.02
N GLN A 212 -2.22 -2.21 -5.87
CA GLN A 212 -2.27 -0.81 -5.44
C GLN A 212 -3.64 -0.47 -4.86
N GLN A 213 -4.72 -0.81 -5.56
CA GLN A 213 -6.09 -0.52 -5.14
C GLN A 213 -6.43 -1.13 -3.77
N ILE A 214 -6.15 -2.42 -3.56
CA ILE A 214 -6.49 -3.09 -2.28
C ILE A 214 -5.62 -2.58 -1.12
N ILE A 215 -4.38 -2.15 -1.36
CA ILE A 215 -3.53 -1.54 -0.34
C ILE A 215 -4.01 -0.13 0.02
N GLU A 216 -4.40 0.69 -0.97
CA GLU A 216 -4.99 2.02 -0.72
C GLU A 216 -6.31 1.90 0.06
N ASP A 217 -7.15 0.92 -0.28
CA ASP A 217 -8.36 0.60 0.47
C ASP A 217 -8.05 0.18 1.92
N LEU A 218 -7.01 -0.62 2.12
CA LEU A 218 -6.55 -1.02 3.46
C LEU A 218 -6.10 0.19 4.28
N ILE A 219 -5.28 1.07 3.70
CA ILE A 219 -4.83 2.31 4.33
C ILE A 219 -6.03 3.17 4.74
N TYR A 220 -7.00 3.34 3.84
CA TYR A 220 -8.21 4.10 4.10
C TYR A 220 -8.98 3.58 5.31
N GLN A 221 -9.29 2.28 5.33
CA GLN A 221 -10.09 1.66 6.40
C GLN A 221 -9.38 1.67 7.76
N LEU A 222 -8.05 1.57 7.78
CA LEU A 222 -7.26 1.71 9.00
C LEU A 222 -7.26 3.15 9.51
N ASN A 223 -7.10 4.13 8.63
CA ASN A 223 -7.09 5.56 8.99
C ASN A 223 -8.46 6.07 9.43
N THR A 224 -9.57 5.49 8.93
CA THR A 224 -10.93 5.85 9.35
C THR A 224 -11.39 5.12 10.61
N GLY A 225 -10.64 4.09 11.05
CA GLY A 225 -10.99 3.28 12.21
C GLY A 225 -12.08 2.22 11.94
N ASP A 226 -12.38 2.00 10.65
CA ASP A 226 -13.39 1.02 10.22
C ASP A 226 -12.85 -0.41 10.17
N LEU A 227 -11.53 -0.58 10.33
CA LEU A 227 -10.85 -1.88 10.39
C LEU A 227 -10.03 -1.99 11.69
N ARG A 228 -10.18 -3.11 12.40
CA ARG A 228 -9.47 -3.40 13.65
C ARG A 228 -8.72 -4.71 13.55
N LEU A 229 -7.44 -4.67 13.94
CA LEU A 229 -6.47 -5.75 13.81
C LEU A 229 -6.14 -6.37 15.17
N PRO A 230 -5.60 -7.61 15.19
CA PRO A 230 -5.08 -8.22 16.40
C PRO A 230 -3.90 -7.41 16.96
N THR A 231 -3.78 -7.37 18.29
CA THR A 231 -2.61 -6.78 18.97
C THR A 231 -1.33 -7.53 18.61
N GLU A 232 -0.16 -6.90 18.86
CA GLU A 232 1.14 -7.56 18.68
C GLU A 232 1.22 -8.87 19.45
N ASP A 233 0.78 -8.88 20.72
CA ASP A 233 0.80 -10.07 21.58
C ASP A 233 -0.06 -11.21 21.04
N LEU A 234 -1.20 -10.89 20.41
CA LEU A 234 -2.09 -11.90 19.83
C LEU A 234 -1.52 -12.46 18.52
N PHE A 235 -0.98 -11.61 17.64
CA PHE A 235 -0.46 -12.06 16.34
C PHE A 235 0.70 -11.18 15.82
N ARG A 236 1.85 -11.38 16.41
CA ARG A 236 3.11 -10.67 16.08
C ARG A 236 3.49 -10.67 14.58
N PRO A 237 3.25 -11.74 13.79
CA PRO A 237 3.62 -11.70 12.36
C PRO A 237 2.99 -10.55 11.59
N LEU A 238 1.68 -10.29 11.75
CA LEU A 238 1.02 -9.15 11.09
C LEU A 238 1.61 -7.81 11.55
N TYR A 239 1.84 -7.66 12.86
CA TYR A 239 2.41 -6.43 13.42
C TYR A 239 3.79 -6.14 12.82
N ASN A 240 4.66 -7.14 12.71
CA ASN A 240 5.98 -7.01 12.09
C ASN A 240 5.90 -6.69 10.60
N GLU A 241 4.98 -7.34 9.86
CA GLU A 241 4.77 -7.04 8.45
C GLU A 241 4.31 -5.59 8.25
N LEU A 242 3.38 -5.08 9.08
CA LEU A 242 2.93 -3.68 9.04
C LEU A 242 4.08 -2.70 9.28
N GLN A 243 5.01 -3.00 10.20
CA GLN A 243 6.17 -2.15 10.48
C GLN A 243 7.16 -2.10 9.29
N THR A 244 7.30 -3.20 8.58
CA THR A 244 8.29 -3.33 7.49
C THR A 244 7.71 -3.11 6.09
N PHE A 245 6.39 -2.98 5.98
CA PHE A 245 5.74 -2.72 4.70
C PHE A 245 5.96 -1.29 4.24
N SER A 246 6.50 -1.15 3.05
CA SER A 246 6.97 0.11 2.52
C SER A 246 6.53 0.30 1.09
N TYR A 247 6.61 1.52 0.64
CA TYR A 247 6.42 1.84 -0.77
C TYR A 247 7.72 2.30 -1.42
N SER A 248 7.83 2.05 -2.70
CA SER A 248 8.84 2.66 -3.56
C SER A 248 8.15 3.27 -4.77
N TYR A 249 8.61 4.44 -5.18
CA TYR A 249 8.13 5.05 -6.41
C TYR A 249 9.03 4.62 -7.57
N SER A 250 8.44 4.10 -8.64
CA SER A 250 9.17 3.77 -9.88
C SER A 250 9.18 4.98 -10.80
N PRO A 251 10.33 5.61 -11.04
CA PRO A 251 10.45 6.76 -11.94
C PRO A 251 10.05 6.42 -13.39
N THR A 252 10.34 5.18 -13.80
CA THR A 252 10.12 4.69 -15.17
C THR A 252 8.63 4.51 -15.47
N THR A 253 7.87 3.98 -14.50
CA THR A 253 6.44 3.70 -14.69
C THR A 253 5.53 4.76 -14.07
N ARG A 254 6.09 5.71 -13.31
CA ARG A 254 5.36 6.72 -12.51
C ARG A 254 4.34 6.10 -11.55
N LYS A 255 4.62 4.90 -11.05
CA LYS A 255 3.71 4.14 -10.16
C LYS A 255 4.35 3.89 -8.81
N VAL A 256 3.52 3.92 -7.80
CA VAL A 256 3.87 3.44 -6.46
C VAL A 256 3.90 1.92 -6.48
N GLN A 257 4.93 1.33 -5.90
CA GLN A 257 5.06 -0.10 -5.68
C GLN A 257 5.12 -0.37 -4.18
N TYR A 258 4.23 -1.21 -3.72
CA TYR A 258 4.13 -1.61 -2.33
C TYR A 258 4.83 -2.96 -2.11
N LYS A 259 5.72 -3.04 -1.13
CA LYS A 259 6.44 -4.28 -0.77
C LYS A 259 7.04 -4.21 0.63
N ALA A 260 7.32 -5.37 1.22
CA ALA A 260 8.12 -5.44 2.43
C ALA A 260 9.60 -5.08 2.16
N ILE A 261 10.26 -4.45 3.13
CA ILE A 261 11.67 -4.06 3.07
C ILE A 261 12.57 -5.21 3.54
N GLY A 262 13.76 -5.33 2.95
CA GLY A 262 14.84 -6.18 3.48
C GLY A 262 14.56 -7.68 3.44
N GLY A 263 13.70 -8.15 2.54
CA GLY A 263 13.36 -9.57 2.44
C GLY A 263 12.34 -10.03 3.49
N ALA A 264 11.66 -9.10 4.14
CA ALA A 264 10.51 -9.40 5.00
C ALA A 264 9.31 -9.87 4.15
N HIS A 265 8.39 -10.59 4.79
CA HIS A 265 7.17 -11.09 4.17
C HIS A 265 6.08 -10.02 4.15
N ASP A 266 5.15 -10.11 3.18
CA ASP A 266 3.92 -9.29 3.09
C ASP A 266 2.65 -10.15 2.93
N ASP A 267 2.77 -11.46 3.09
CA ASP A 267 1.72 -12.45 2.85
C ASP A 267 0.47 -12.20 3.73
N THR A 268 0.68 -11.81 5.00
CA THR A 268 -0.44 -11.52 5.92
C THR A 268 -1.16 -10.22 5.54
N ILE A 269 -0.42 -9.20 5.11
CA ILE A 269 -0.98 -7.95 4.61
C ILE A 269 -1.78 -8.20 3.33
N MET A 270 -1.26 -9.00 2.41
CA MET A 270 -1.95 -9.35 1.17
C MET A 270 -3.24 -10.11 1.43
N SER A 271 -3.18 -11.15 2.26
CA SER A 271 -4.38 -11.89 2.69
C SER A 271 -5.42 -10.98 3.35
N LEU A 272 -5.00 -10.06 4.23
CA LEU A 272 -5.88 -9.07 4.87
C LEU A 272 -6.53 -8.13 3.85
N ALA A 273 -5.74 -7.57 2.91
CA ALA A 273 -6.22 -6.65 1.89
C ALA A 273 -7.23 -7.32 0.94
N ILE A 274 -6.99 -8.58 0.54
CA ILE A 274 -7.92 -9.36 -0.26
C ILE A 274 -9.22 -9.64 0.52
N GLY A 275 -9.13 -9.96 1.81
CA GLY A 275 -10.30 -10.17 2.68
C GLY A 275 -11.14 -8.90 2.85
N LEU A 276 -10.50 -7.76 3.02
CA LEU A 276 -11.16 -6.46 3.05
C LEU A 276 -11.85 -6.13 1.71
N HIS A 277 -11.21 -6.45 0.60
CA HIS A 277 -11.80 -6.29 -0.73
C HIS A 277 -13.07 -7.13 -0.88
N SER A 278 -13.08 -8.38 -0.41
CA SER A 278 -14.26 -9.25 -0.36
C SER A 278 -15.42 -8.63 0.44
N LEU A 279 -15.11 -8.03 1.60
CA LEU A 279 -16.09 -7.31 2.44
C LEU A 279 -16.72 -6.13 1.69
N ARG A 280 -15.89 -5.32 0.98
CA ARG A 280 -16.37 -4.11 0.29
C ARG A 280 -17.18 -4.42 -0.95
N GLU A 281 -16.78 -5.39 -1.78
CA GLU A 281 -17.55 -5.78 -2.96
C GLU A 281 -18.99 -6.19 -2.63
N LYS A 282 -19.19 -6.93 -1.54
CA LYS A 282 -20.55 -7.34 -1.11
C LYS A 282 -21.37 -6.18 -0.56
N LYS A 283 -20.73 -5.24 0.19
CA LYS A 283 -21.43 -4.02 0.66
C LYS A 283 -21.92 -3.18 -0.53
N THR A 284 -21.10 -3.02 -1.57
CA THR A 284 -21.46 -2.23 -2.76
C THR A 284 -22.57 -2.89 -3.56
N LYS A 285 -22.53 -4.21 -3.80
CA LYS A 285 -23.59 -4.94 -4.51
C LYS A 285 -24.92 -4.96 -3.72
N GLY A 286 -24.86 -4.96 -2.38
CA GLY A 286 -26.07 -4.87 -1.53
C GLY A 286 -26.78 -3.51 -1.55
N ALA A 287 -26.04 -2.42 -1.81
CA ALA A 287 -26.62 -1.07 -1.87
C ALA A 287 -27.48 -0.81 -3.11
N TYR A 288 -27.38 -1.62 -4.16
CA TYR A 288 -28.18 -1.50 -5.40
C TYR A 288 -29.54 -2.25 -5.38
N TYR A 289 -29.89 -2.90 -4.29
CA TYR A 289 -31.15 -3.68 -4.17
C TYR A 289 -32.17 -3.05 -3.21
N ILE A 290 -32.02 -1.77 -2.87
CA ILE A 290 -33.04 -1.03 -2.13
C ILE A 290 -33.69 -0.04 -3.10
N TYR A 291 -34.64 -0.56 -3.91
CA TYR A 291 -35.69 0.20 -4.57
C TYR A 291 -36.99 -0.55 -4.46
#